data_06621765fe81446ebd29ea756729286b
#
_entry.id   06621765fe81446ebd29ea756729286b
#
_cell.length_a   1.000
_cell.length_b   1.000
_cell.length_c   1.000
_cell.angle_alpha   90.00
_cell.angle_beta   90.00
_cell.angle_gamma   90.00
#
_symmetry.space_group_name_H-M   'P 1'
#
loop_
_entity.id
_entity.type
_entity.pdbx_description
1 polymer ?
#
loop_
_entity_poly.entity_id
_entity_poly.type
_entity_poly.pdbx_seq_one_letter_code
_entity_poly.pdbx_strand_id
1 'polypeptide(L)'
;MKYSSAVLLFLLTAAASSTAAAAAAAEEEEEQSVCHVTDKTCQEAHTTVECGVYMAPSTIGVANLGIYTSSALAEGTIVNYPEIAIPLLFRDWGYHGNNPDGTLWDRYIWDHGVADIEPKLNDLKREDGGAVFVPGVGCTINSRLELNNIFSTHGSSYDTAGLTRASDPGAGAFSPYHSSVTTIARPVKAGAELFAQYGDTWIPEIPGAIITTDETMDLADDFLEDYAEWVKGASLPNDVAEGLWNLTKEFPKGGFILGAMPQADWGSVKTHLEDSTTSKESSTVRHFISEIGHRTPEWLQEYGKCQDHLKPGRSTISQAGRGVFASRNLPKGTVVGYAPLVHIGNQRDILQIPYPATTRSGNYTQEDLIINYSFGHKNSTLLLTPYGAMVNYINHHRDRANVKVQWPVKELVAHKPEWLTKDIDYLTNLHEKIGLSFDYVALRDLKEGEEIFMDYGDDWIEAWDQHVKNWKPVPDADNYVHSTEWTEPTLRTLEEVSENPYPPNLHTLCKESYRVQGTKNIFMPVLRNHQERRYCNVLERFEDNKGGYYYTVKIFLPDNAAAVVVEQVLAPDGVQLMDKLQSADWHLPNGFRHPISIPDDVLPDSWRNN
;
A
#
# COMPACT_ATOMS: atom_id res chain seq x y z
N MET A 1 18.30 34.45 18.82
CA MET A 1 18.55 35.82 18.29
C MET A 1 19.89 35.84 17.58
N LYS A 2 19.94 36.25 16.36
CA LYS A 2 21.05 36.25 15.41
C LYS A 2 21.32 34.88 14.75
N TYR A 3 20.53 34.52 13.76
CA TYR A 3 20.93 33.61 12.72
C TYR A 3 21.19 34.43 11.44
N SER A 4 22.35 34.23 10.94
CA SER A 4 23.08 35.05 9.98
C SER A 4 22.50 34.91 8.57
N SER A 5 22.42 36.02 7.86
CA SER A 5 22.04 36.16 6.44
C SER A 5 22.87 35.35 5.41
N ALA A 6 23.80 34.53 5.87
CA ALA A 6 24.68 33.72 5.02
C ALA A 6 24.05 32.42 4.53
N VAL A 7 23.05 31.87 5.25
CA VAL A 7 22.39 30.59 4.87
C VAL A 7 21.39 30.80 3.72
N LEU A 8 20.82 32.00 3.62
CA LEU A 8 19.85 32.31 2.55
C LEU A 8 20.50 32.52 1.18
N LEU A 9 21.80 32.92 1.15
CA LEU A 9 22.52 33.10 -0.11
C LEU A 9 23.04 31.79 -0.71
N PHE A 10 23.25 30.76 0.12
CA PHE A 10 23.74 29.46 -0.34
C PHE A 10 22.61 28.62 -0.98
N LEU A 11 21.36 28.80 -0.53
CA LEU A 11 20.18 28.12 -1.09
C LEU A 11 19.74 28.74 -2.43
N LEU A 12 19.99 30.01 -2.67
CA LEU A 12 19.64 30.68 -3.92
C LEU A 12 20.65 30.40 -5.05
N THR A 13 21.89 30.09 -4.73
CA THR A 13 22.91 29.72 -5.74
C THR A 13 22.84 28.24 -6.13
N ALA A 14 22.37 27.36 -5.25
CA ALA A 14 22.15 25.94 -5.57
C ALA A 14 20.92 25.74 -6.49
N ALA A 15 19.87 26.55 -6.34
CA ALA A 15 18.68 26.48 -7.19
C ALA A 15 18.92 26.99 -8.62
N ALA A 16 19.85 27.94 -8.81
CA ALA A 16 20.16 28.49 -10.13
C ALA A 16 21.09 27.60 -10.97
N SER A 17 21.87 26.71 -10.32
CA SER A 17 22.77 25.78 -11.04
C SER A 17 22.08 24.45 -11.39
N SER A 18 20.99 24.07 -10.71
CA SER A 18 20.25 22.82 -11.01
C SER A 18 19.32 22.95 -12.23
N THR A 19 18.83 24.16 -12.53
CA THR A 19 17.96 24.38 -13.69
C THR A 19 18.70 24.45 -15.02
N ALA A 20 20.01 24.79 -15.02
CA ALA A 20 20.81 24.77 -16.23
C ALA A 20 21.38 23.36 -16.54
N ALA A 21 21.53 22.50 -15.54
CA ALA A 21 21.97 21.13 -15.73
C ALA A 21 20.81 20.21 -16.15
N ALA A 22 19.57 20.51 -15.74
CA ALA A 22 18.37 19.74 -16.13
C ALA A 22 17.97 19.99 -17.60
N ALA A 23 18.30 21.15 -18.18
CA ALA A 23 18.00 21.46 -19.59
C ALA A 23 19.01 20.90 -20.59
N ALA A 24 20.22 20.49 -20.13
CA ALA A 24 21.24 19.86 -20.98
C ALA A 24 21.26 18.32 -20.88
N ALA A 25 20.51 17.74 -19.94
CA ALA A 25 20.41 16.29 -19.74
C ALA A 25 19.16 15.67 -20.40
N ALA A 26 18.37 16.44 -21.14
CA ALA A 26 17.13 15.98 -21.79
C ALA A 26 17.34 15.33 -23.17
N GLU A 27 18.58 15.05 -23.60
CA GLU A 27 18.86 14.41 -24.88
C GLU A 27 19.61 13.07 -24.82
N GLU A 28 19.86 12.52 -23.63
CA GLU A 28 20.32 11.12 -23.46
C GLU A 28 19.72 10.56 -22.15
N GLU A 29 18.41 10.38 -22.07
CA GLU A 29 17.84 9.40 -21.14
C GLU A 29 18.11 8.01 -21.73
N GLU A 30 19.32 7.48 -21.50
CA GLU A 30 19.46 6.04 -21.28
C GLU A 30 18.45 5.70 -20.18
N GLU A 31 17.42 4.88 -20.50
CA GLU A 31 16.60 4.19 -19.53
C GLU A 31 17.54 3.57 -18.48
N GLN A 32 17.76 4.24 -17.36
CA GLN A 32 18.38 3.61 -16.21
C GLN A 32 17.43 2.48 -15.85
N SER A 33 17.78 1.26 -16.21
CA SER A 33 17.01 0.06 -15.89
C SER A 33 16.83 0.03 -14.38
N VAL A 34 15.60 0.28 -13.93
CA VAL A 34 15.26 0.22 -12.51
C VAL A 34 15.50 -1.20 -12.03
N CYS A 35 16.39 -1.34 -11.07
CA CYS A 35 16.84 -2.63 -10.57
C CYS A 35 15.73 -3.30 -9.76
N HIS A 36 15.35 -4.52 -10.12
CA HIS A 36 14.37 -5.32 -9.39
C HIS A 36 15.06 -6.43 -8.59
N VAL A 37 14.54 -6.78 -7.41
CA VAL A 37 15.11 -7.81 -6.51
C VAL A 37 15.29 -9.17 -7.18
N THR A 38 14.47 -9.50 -8.18
CA THR A 38 14.56 -10.75 -8.96
C THR A 38 15.47 -10.64 -10.19
N ASP A 39 16.02 -9.48 -10.48
CA ASP A 39 16.88 -9.27 -11.64
C ASP A 39 18.30 -9.77 -11.34
N LYS A 40 18.72 -10.80 -12.03
CA LYS A 40 20.03 -11.43 -11.86
C LYS A 40 21.20 -10.49 -12.17
N THR A 41 20.98 -9.45 -12.95
CA THR A 41 22.01 -8.45 -13.28
C THR A 41 22.23 -7.43 -12.17
N CYS A 42 21.26 -7.30 -11.28
CA CYS A 42 21.29 -6.39 -10.15
C CYS A 42 21.78 -7.05 -8.84
N GLN A 43 21.92 -8.36 -8.84
CA GLN A 43 22.47 -9.09 -7.71
C GLN A 43 24.00 -9.18 -7.90
N GLU A 44 24.76 -8.64 -6.96
CA GLU A 44 26.19 -8.97 -6.88
C GLU A 44 26.31 -10.49 -6.80
N ALA A 45 27.14 -11.07 -7.66
CA ALA A 45 27.34 -12.46 -8.00
C ALA A 45 27.29 -13.42 -6.81
N HIS A 46 26.11 -13.77 -6.34
CA HIS A 46 25.90 -14.86 -5.40
C HIS A 46 24.77 -15.77 -5.90
N THR A 47 25.17 -16.97 -6.27
CA THR A 47 24.41 -18.23 -6.32
C THR A 47 22.90 -18.10 -6.50
N THR A 48 22.35 -18.88 -7.40
CA THR A 48 20.92 -19.07 -7.70
C THR A 48 20.02 -18.91 -6.48
N VAL A 49 19.56 -17.68 -6.22
CA VAL A 49 18.59 -17.41 -5.16
C VAL A 49 17.25 -17.93 -5.65
N GLU A 50 16.74 -18.97 -5.01
CA GLU A 50 15.45 -19.57 -5.38
C GLU A 50 14.28 -18.61 -5.05
N CYS A 51 14.44 -17.73 -4.07
CA CYS A 51 13.44 -16.75 -3.63
C CYS A 51 14.13 -15.48 -3.11
N GLY A 52 13.71 -14.33 -3.61
CA GLY A 52 14.25 -13.03 -3.21
C GLY A 52 13.47 -12.35 -2.09
N VAL A 53 12.16 -12.64 -1.98
CA VAL A 53 11.25 -12.01 -1.02
C VAL A 53 10.46 -13.07 -0.25
N TYR A 54 10.54 -12.99 1.07
CA TYR A 54 9.87 -13.93 1.97
C TYR A 54 8.86 -13.22 2.87
N MET A 55 7.72 -13.88 3.09
CA MET A 55 6.82 -13.60 4.18
C MET A 55 7.13 -14.58 5.32
N ALA A 56 7.36 -14.08 6.53
CA ALA A 56 7.73 -14.90 7.68
C ALA A 56 7.28 -14.24 8.99
N PRO A 57 7.37 -14.93 10.15
CA PRO A 57 7.11 -14.32 11.45
C PRO A 57 7.94 -13.04 11.65
N SER A 58 7.26 -11.92 11.96
CA SER A 58 7.89 -10.63 12.18
C SER A 58 8.85 -10.65 13.36
N THR A 59 9.86 -9.81 13.30
CA THR A 59 10.75 -9.53 14.44
C THR A 59 10.11 -8.61 15.47
N ILE A 60 8.98 -7.96 15.13
CA ILE A 60 8.20 -7.15 16.06
C ILE A 60 7.19 -8.04 16.78
N GLY A 61 7.28 -8.14 18.11
CA GLY A 61 6.50 -9.08 18.90
C GLY A 61 4.97 -8.90 18.85
N VAL A 62 4.49 -7.73 18.45
CA VAL A 62 3.04 -7.44 18.28
C VAL A 62 2.55 -7.65 16.85
N ALA A 63 3.46 -7.78 15.87
CA ALA A 63 3.16 -8.07 14.48
C ALA A 63 3.32 -9.58 14.24
N ASN A 64 2.34 -10.19 13.57
CA ASN A 64 2.38 -11.63 13.33
C ASN A 64 3.31 -11.99 12.17
N LEU A 65 3.21 -11.27 11.07
CA LEU A 65 3.97 -11.50 9.84
C LEU A 65 4.77 -10.27 9.46
N GLY A 66 5.85 -10.47 8.73
CA GLY A 66 6.67 -9.43 8.11
C GLY A 66 7.19 -9.87 6.74
N ILE A 67 7.70 -8.92 5.98
CA ILE A 67 8.33 -9.15 4.67
C ILE A 67 9.83 -8.99 4.82
N TYR A 68 10.57 -9.93 4.22
CA TYR A 68 12.02 -10.01 4.30
C TYR A 68 12.64 -10.12 2.92
N THR A 69 13.85 -9.58 2.77
CA THR A 69 14.69 -9.85 1.61
C THR A 69 15.72 -10.93 1.92
N SER A 70 15.96 -11.86 0.98
CA SER A 70 17.01 -12.87 1.12
C SER A 70 18.40 -12.34 0.76
N SER A 71 18.49 -11.21 0.08
CA SER A 71 19.73 -10.60 -0.42
C SER A 71 19.93 -9.21 0.14
N ALA A 72 21.16 -8.74 0.18
CA ALA A 72 21.43 -7.34 0.43
C ALA A 72 20.93 -6.50 -0.76
N LEU A 73 20.23 -5.40 -0.46
CA LEU A 73 19.64 -4.54 -1.49
C LEU A 73 20.13 -3.11 -1.31
N ALA A 74 20.47 -2.47 -2.43
CA ALA A 74 20.85 -1.05 -2.47
C ALA A 74 19.60 -0.14 -2.42
N GLU A 75 19.79 1.11 -2.05
CA GLU A 75 18.79 2.16 -2.17
C GLU A 75 18.27 2.26 -3.61
N GLY A 76 16.99 2.49 -3.77
CA GLY A 76 16.30 2.56 -5.06
C GLY A 76 15.92 1.20 -5.66
N THR A 77 16.33 0.06 -5.06
CA THR A 77 15.91 -1.27 -5.53
C THR A 77 14.42 -1.48 -5.33
N ILE A 78 13.70 -1.93 -6.35
CA ILE A 78 12.30 -2.34 -6.24
C ILE A 78 12.25 -3.77 -5.69
N VAL A 79 11.46 -3.96 -4.63
CA VAL A 79 11.37 -5.24 -3.89
C VAL A 79 10.36 -6.19 -4.49
N ASN A 80 9.17 -5.68 -4.84
CA ASN A 80 8.07 -6.49 -5.34
C ASN A 80 7.74 -6.17 -6.80
N TYR A 81 7.10 -7.11 -7.48
CA TYR A 81 6.42 -6.78 -8.73
C TYR A 81 5.24 -5.82 -8.48
N PRO A 82 4.81 -5.05 -9.49
CA PRO A 82 3.66 -4.14 -9.35
C PRO A 82 2.41 -4.86 -8.85
N GLU A 83 1.93 -4.48 -7.67
CA GLU A 83 0.74 -5.05 -7.03
C GLU A 83 -0.53 -4.31 -7.44
N ILE A 84 -1.65 -5.01 -7.32
CA ILE A 84 -2.98 -4.45 -7.51
C ILE A 84 -3.34 -3.54 -6.33
N ALA A 85 -4.05 -2.46 -6.61
CA ALA A 85 -4.67 -1.61 -5.60
C ALA A 85 -6.19 -1.69 -5.76
N ILE A 86 -6.88 -2.18 -4.74
CA ILE A 86 -8.35 -2.33 -4.73
C ILE A 86 -8.92 -1.17 -3.92
N PRO A 87 -9.61 -0.20 -4.56
CA PRO A 87 -10.14 0.95 -3.87
C PRO A 87 -11.35 0.60 -3.01
N LEU A 88 -11.46 1.28 -1.87
CA LEU A 88 -12.54 1.16 -0.90
C LEU A 88 -13.03 2.55 -0.52
N LEU A 89 -14.33 2.81 -0.59
CA LEU A 89 -14.89 4.10 -0.16
C LEU A 89 -15.26 4.06 1.32
N PHE A 90 -14.82 5.05 2.09
CA PHE A 90 -15.09 5.12 3.54
C PHE A 90 -16.56 5.12 3.87
N ARG A 91 -17.41 5.77 3.07
CA ARG A 91 -18.87 5.78 3.27
C ARG A 91 -19.51 4.39 3.15
N ASP A 92 -18.91 3.53 2.31
CA ASP A 92 -19.44 2.19 2.05
C ASP A 92 -19.08 1.23 3.18
N TRP A 93 -17.97 1.51 3.88
CA TRP A 93 -17.42 0.68 4.95
C TRP A 93 -17.79 1.13 6.36
N GLY A 94 -18.61 2.18 6.52
CA GLY A 94 -19.06 2.65 7.83
C GLY A 94 -17.91 3.03 8.77
N TYR A 95 -16.89 3.70 8.27
CA TYR A 95 -15.64 4.06 8.95
C TYR A 95 -15.81 4.76 10.31
N HIS A 96 -17.00 5.10 10.72
CA HIS A 96 -17.31 5.80 11.97
C HIS A 96 -18.18 4.99 12.92
N GLY A 97 -17.54 4.14 13.71
CA GLY A 97 -17.93 3.92 15.11
C GLY A 97 -19.05 2.92 15.41
N ASN A 98 -19.78 2.39 14.44
CA ASN A 98 -20.87 1.44 14.70
C ASN A 98 -20.72 0.11 13.98
N ASN A 99 -19.67 -0.08 13.20
CA ASN A 99 -19.37 -1.36 12.58
C ASN A 99 -18.23 -2.04 13.37
N PRO A 100 -18.50 -3.08 14.16
CA PRO A 100 -17.46 -3.78 14.93
C PRO A 100 -16.38 -4.43 14.06
N ASP A 101 -16.63 -4.55 12.74
CA ASP A 101 -15.69 -5.14 11.79
C ASP A 101 -14.99 -4.12 10.88
N GLY A 102 -15.32 -2.84 10.96
CA GLY A 102 -14.55 -1.77 10.33
C GLY A 102 -13.07 -1.82 10.75
N THR A 103 -12.80 -2.23 11.99
CA THR A 103 -11.45 -2.45 12.51
C THR A 103 -10.65 -3.52 11.76
N LEU A 104 -11.31 -4.44 11.05
CA LEU A 104 -10.62 -5.46 10.27
C LEU A 104 -9.89 -4.84 9.08
N TRP A 105 -10.56 -3.94 8.35
CA TRP A 105 -10.00 -3.27 7.19
C TRP A 105 -9.03 -2.16 7.57
N ASP A 106 -9.23 -1.48 8.70
CA ASP A 106 -8.33 -0.45 9.22
C ASP A 106 -6.87 -0.94 9.36
N ARG A 107 -6.66 -2.25 9.47
CA ARG A 107 -5.33 -2.86 9.62
C ARG A 107 -4.66 -3.25 8.31
N TYR A 108 -5.41 -3.28 7.19
CA TYR A 108 -4.96 -3.82 5.91
C TYR A 108 -5.08 -2.82 4.76
N ILE A 109 -5.50 -1.61 5.04
CA ILE A 109 -5.72 -0.57 4.04
C ILE A 109 -4.79 0.62 4.26
N TRP A 110 -4.54 1.33 3.18
CA TRP A 110 -3.77 2.56 3.17
C TRP A 110 -4.69 3.76 2.92
N ASP A 111 -4.78 4.65 3.88
CA ASP A 111 -5.61 5.88 3.78
C ASP A 111 -5.20 6.79 2.62
N HIS A 112 -3.93 6.72 2.21
CA HIS A 112 -3.33 7.57 1.18
C HIS A 112 -3.28 6.91 -0.20
N GLY A 113 -3.59 5.62 -0.30
CA GLY A 113 -3.45 4.90 -1.56
C GLY A 113 -4.39 5.39 -2.65
N VAL A 114 -5.63 5.75 -2.29
CA VAL A 114 -6.55 6.43 -3.22
C VAL A 114 -6.16 7.88 -3.43
N ALA A 115 -5.44 8.51 -2.50
CA ALA A 115 -5.02 9.90 -2.65
C ALA A 115 -3.92 10.11 -3.68
N ASP A 116 -3.15 9.08 -4.02
CA ASP A 116 -2.21 9.14 -5.14
C ASP A 116 -2.92 8.91 -6.47
N ILE A 117 -4.02 8.16 -6.44
CA ILE A 117 -4.90 7.91 -7.58
C ILE A 117 -5.95 9.02 -7.66
N GLU A 118 -6.51 9.36 -6.51
CA GLU A 118 -7.50 10.41 -6.33
C GLU A 118 -7.22 11.17 -5.04
N PRO A 119 -7.16 12.50 -5.07
CA PRO A 119 -6.72 13.31 -3.93
C PRO A 119 -7.66 13.18 -2.74
N LYS A 120 -7.10 13.27 -1.53
CA LYS A 120 -7.90 13.53 -0.35
C LYS A 120 -8.65 14.82 -0.55
N LEU A 121 -9.96 14.70 -0.67
CA LEU A 121 -10.87 15.83 -0.77
C LEU A 121 -11.24 16.24 0.65
N ASN A 122 -10.45 17.14 1.25
CA ASN A 122 -10.71 17.61 2.62
C ASN A 122 -12.03 18.37 2.75
N ASP A 123 -12.61 18.81 1.64
CA ASP A 123 -13.92 19.45 1.60
C ASP A 123 -15.08 18.47 1.58
N LEU A 124 -14.80 17.25 1.23
CA LEU A 124 -15.77 16.18 1.36
C LEU A 124 -15.76 15.77 2.82
N LYS A 125 -16.93 15.55 3.37
CA LYS A 125 -17.03 14.89 4.67
C LYS A 125 -16.14 13.64 4.58
N ARG A 126 -15.45 13.28 5.66
CA ARG A 126 -14.59 12.09 5.73
C ARG A 126 -15.22 10.84 5.11
N GLU A 127 -16.53 10.81 5.02
CA GLU A 127 -17.37 9.82 4.36
C GLU A 127 -17.17 9.69 2.84
N ASP A 128 -16.70 10.75 2.21
CA ASP A 128 -16.48 10.79 0.75
C ASP A 128 -15.02 10.47 0.37
N GLY A 129 -14.17 10.17 1.36
CA GLY A 129 -12.81 9.70 1.14
C GLY A 129 -12.76 8.21 0.83
N GLY A 130 -11.57 7.74 0.49
CA GLY A 130 -11.30 6.35 0.20
C GLY A 130 -9.94 5.89 0.70
N ALA A 131 -9.77 4.59 0.72
CA ALA A 131 -8.52 3.90 0.99
C ALA A 131 -8.27 2.86 -0.08
N VAL A 132 -7.12 2.24 -0.08
CA VAL A 132 -6.82 1.09 -0.94
C VAL A 132 -6.40 -0.12 -0.12
N PHE A 133 -6.86 -1.27 -0.54
CA PHE A 133 -6.34 -2.56 -0.13
C PHE A 133 -5.29 -2.99 -1.17
N VAL A 134 -4.04 -3.19 -0.73
CA VAL A 134 -2.92 -3.60 -1.60
C VAL A 134 -2.43 -4.97 -1.13
N PRO A 135 -3.07 -6.05 -1.60
CA PRO A 135 -2.71 -7.40 -1.17
C PRO A 135 -1.29 -7.77 -1.61
N GLY A 136 -0.54 -8.37 -0.71
CA GLY A 136 0.84 -8.77 -0.93
C GLY A 136 1.81 -8.07 0.00
N VAL A 137 2.88 -7.54 -0.54
CA VAL A 137 3.91 -6.81 0.21
C VAL A 137 3.30 -5.61 0.91
N GLY A 138 2.44 -4.86 0.20
CA GLY A 138 1.78 -3.67 0.74
C GLY A 138 0.95 -3.91 2.01
N CYS A 139 0.25 -5.05 2.13
CA CYS A 139 -0.54 -5.39 3.32
C CYS A 139 0.27 -6.02 4.46
N THR A 140 1.49 -6.51 4.19
CA THR A 140 2.24 -7.34 5.15
C THR A 140 3.45 -6.61 5.73
N ILE A 141 3.90 -5.53 5.10
CA ILE A 141 4.97 -4.69 5.64
C ILE A 141 4.50 -4.03 6.92
N ASN A 142 5.31 -4.14 7.97
CA ASN A 142 5.06 -3.52 9.25
C ASN A 142 5.61 -2.08 9.30
N SER A 143 5.20 -1.34 10.33
CA SER A 143 5.77 -0.03 10.65
C SER A 143 6.54 -0.09 11.94
N ARG A 144 7.79 0.36 11.86
CA ARG A 144 8.62 0.69 13.01
C ARG A 144 9.55 1.82 12.61
N LEU A 145 9.30 3.01 13.14
CA LEU A 145 9.90 4.25 12.62
C LEU A 145 11.43 4.22 12.60
N GLU A 146 12.05 3.69 13.66
CA GLU A 146 13.50 3.57 13.76
C GLU A 146 14.10 2.59 12.74
N LEU A 147 13.31 1.65 12.22
CA LEU A 147 13.72 0.64 11.25
C LEU A 147 13.24 0.91 9.83
N ASN A 148 12.52 1.99 9.59
CA ASN A 148 12.04 2.33 8.26
C ASN A 148 13.16 2.25 7.23
N ASN A 149 12.99 1.38 6.26
CA ASN A 149 13.98 1.10 5.23
C ASN A 149 13.39 1.04 3.82
N ILE A 150 12.07 1.27 3.71
CA ILE A 150 11.39 1.33 2.41
C ILE A 150 10.47 2.54 2.31
N PHE A 151 10.11 2.88 1.09
CA PHE A 151 8.92 3.65 0.77
C PHE A 151 8.07 2.88 -0.25
N SER A 152 6.76 3.07 -0.19
CA SER A 152 5.81 2.46 -1.12
C SER A 152 5.13 3.54 -1.94
N THR A 153 4.97 3.27 -3.23
CA THR A 153 4.04 4.00 -4.08
C THR A 153 2.78 3.18 -4.23
N HIS A 154 1.62 3.81 -4.10
CA HIS A 154 0.35 3.12 -4.19
C HIS A 154 -0.18 3.23 -5.62
N GLY A 155 -0.34 2.10 -6.27
CA GLY A 155 -0.70 1.85 -7.66
C GLY A 155 -1.49 2.94 -8.38
N SER A 156 -0.79 3.90 -8.96
CA SER A 156 -1.39 5.04 -9.67
C SER A 156 -1.68 4.77 -11.14
N SER A 157 -1.19 3.65 -11.68
CA SER A 157 -1.46 3.31 -13.08
C SER A 157 -2.88 2.78 -13.23
N TYR A 158 -3.62 3.42 -14.12
CA TYR A 158 -4.97 3.05 -14.50
C TYR A 158 -4.95 2.27 -15.82
N ASP A 159 -5.52 1.06 -15.84
CA ASP A 159 -5.59 0.20 -17.03
C ASP A 159 -6.84 -0.69 -16.96
N THR A 160 -7.83 -0.36 -17.78
CA THR A 160 -9.06 -1.17 -17.93
C THR A 160 -8.88 -2.36 -18.85
N ALA A 161 -7.66 -2.62 -19.33
CA ALA A 161 -7.38 -3.65 -20.33
C ALA A 161 -8.08 -3.40 -21.67
N GLY A 162 -8.52 -2.17 -21.94
CA GLY A 162 -9.30 -1.80 -23.09
C GLY A 162 -10.79 -2.16 -23.00
N LEU A 163 -11.26 -2.62 -21.81
CA LEU A 163 -12.69 -2.82 -21.58
C LEU A 163 -13.36 -1.49 -21.33
N THR A 164 -14.56 -1.34 -21.85
CA THR A 164 -15.35 -0.12 -21.69
C THR A 164 -16.74 -0.42 -21.13
N ARG A 165 -17.24 0.43 -20.27
CA ARG A 165 -18.60 0.32 -19.71
C ARG A 165 -19.72 0.44 -20.76
N ALA A 166 -19.36 0.85 -21.99
CA ALA A 166 -20.31 0.99 -23.09
C ALA A 166 -20.51 -0.31 -23.87
N SER A 167 -19.52 -1.23 -23.87
CA SER A 167 -19.54 -2.41 -24.74
C SER A 167 -19.20 -3.73 -24.06
N ASP A 168 -18.59 -3.70 -22.86
CA ASP A 168 -17.98 -4.88 -22.29
C ASP A 168 -18.60 -5.29 -20.94
N PRO A 169 -19.12 -6.52 -20.79
CA PRO A 169 -19.68 -7.00 -19.53
C PRO A 169 -18.61 -7.18 -18.43
N GLY A 170 -17.33 -7.22 -18.78
CA GLY A 170 -16.22 -7.27 -17.83
C GLY A 170 -15.83 -5.93 -17.23
N ALA A 171 -16.39 -4.81 -17.75
CA ALA A 171 -16.10 -3.49 -17.20
C ALA A 171 -16.52 -3.42 -15.72
N GLY A 172 -15.61 -2.95 -14.87
CA GLY A 172 -15.82 -2.87 -13.42
C GLY A 172 -15.75 -4.21 -12.67
N ALA A 173 -15.41 -5.31 -13.32
CA ALA A 173 -15.26 -6.62 -12.68
C ALA A 173 -13.91 -6.79 -11.97
N PHE A 174 -12.94 -5.92 -12.23
CA PHE A 174 -11.62 -5.92 -11.59
C PHE A 174 -11.16 -4.49 -11.31
N SER A 175 -10.19 -4.34 -10.41
CA SER A 175 -9.58 -3.03 -10.17
C SER A 175 -8.69 -2.64 -11.36
N PRO A 176 -8.92 -1.46 -11.94
CA PRO A 176 -8.06 -0.94 -13.00
C PRO A 176 -6.72 -0.40 -12.46
N TYR A 177 -6.59 -0.26 -11.14
CA TYR A 177 -5.42 0.32 -10.49
C TYR A 177 -4.39 -0.75 -10.15
N HIS A 178 -3.16 -0.50 -10.55
CA HIS A 178 -2.02 -1.38 -10.33
C HIS A 178 -0.74 -0.54 -10.29
N SER A 179 0.43 -1.18 -10.23
CA SER A 179 1.73 -0.54 -10.09
C SER A 179 2.08 -0.09 -8.66
N SER A 180 1.41 -0.65 -7.64
CA SER A 180 1.90 -0.48 -6.27
C SER A 180 3.25 -1.17 -6.12
N VAL A 181 4.30 -0.42 -5.83
CA VAL A 181 5.65 -0.93 -5.68
C VAL A 181 6.27 -0.44 -4.38
N THR A 182 7.12 -1.30 -3.83
CA THR A 182 7.91 -1.03 -2.64
C THR A 182 9.36 -0.89 -3.03
N THR A 183 9.97 0.21 -2.66
CA THR A 183 11.34 0.58 -3.03
C THR A 183 12.18 0.72 -1.77
N ILE A 184 13.41 0.22 -1.81
CA ILE A 184 14.38 0.38 -0.73
C ILE A 184 14.76 1.85 -0.60
N ALA A 185 14.50 2.43 0.57
CA ALA A 185 14.82 3.83 0.90
C ALA A 185 16.24 4.02 1.42
N ARG A 186 16.84 2.97 1.96
CA ARG A 186 18.25 2.92 2.43
C ARG A 186 18.76 1.49 2.32
N PRO A 187 20.06 1.27 2.05
CA PRO A 187 20.61 -0.07 1.88
C PRO A 187 20.27 -1.01 3.02
N VAL A 188 19.91 -2.24 2.72
CA VAL A 188 19.58 -3.28 3.69
C VAL A 188 20.47 -4.50 3.50
N LYS A 189 20.72 -5.23 4.59
CA LYS A 189 21.46 -6.50 4.57
C LYS A 189 20.56 -7.65 4.12
N ALA A 190 21.16 -8.74 3.65
CA ALA A 190 20.44 -9.99 3.42
C ALA A 190 19.77 -10.45 4.72
N GLY A 191 18.50 -10.83 4.63
CA GLY A 191 17.68 -11.23 5.78
C GLY A 191 16.99 -10.09 6.52
N ALA A 192 17.10 -8.85 6.06
CA ALA A 192 16.42 -7.71 6.68
C ALA A 192 14.90 -7.80 6.52
N GLU A 193 14.18 -7.54 7.60
CA GLU A 193 12.75 -7.24 7.55
C GLU A 193 12.53 -5.84 6.99
N LEU A 194 11.51 -5.70 6.18
CA LEU A 194 11.16 -4.44 5.53
C LEU A 194 10.11 -3.70 6.36
N PHE A 195 10.36 -2.41 6.60
CA PHE A 195 9.49 -1.56 7.41
C PHE A 195 9.14 -0.28 6.67
N ALA A 196 7.84 0.05 6.68
CA ALA A 196 7.28 1.28 6.12
C ALA A 196 6.92 2.28 7.22
N GLN A 197 6.75 3.54 6.84
CA GLN A 197 6.14 4.54 7.71
C GLN A 197 4.61 4.54 7.50
N TYR A 198 3.86 4.27 8.58
CA TYR A 198 2.38 4.30 8.56
C TYR A 198 1.81 5.70 8.81
N GLY A 199 2.67 6.69 9.03
CA GLY A 199 2.27 8.06 9.37
C GLY A 199 2.30 8.35 10.88
N ASP A 200 2.37 9.64 11.20
CA ASP A 200 2.58 10.11 12.57
C ASP A 200 1.36 9.87 13.49
N THR A 201 0.18 9.67 12.90
CA THR A 201 -1.08 9.49 13.63
C THR A 201 -1.37 8.04 13.98
N TRP A 202 -0.79 7.07 13.26
CA TRP A 202 -1.03 5.64 13.48
C TRP A 202 -0.46 5.12 14.80
N ILE A 203 0.76 5.55 15.12
CA ILE A 203 1.54 5.01 16.23
C ILE A 203 0.97 5.33 17.61
N PRO A 204 0.44 6.54 17.88
CA PRO A 204 -0.18 6.86 19.18
C PRO A 204 -1.38 5.98 19.54
N GLU A 205 -2.06 5.42 18.57
CA GLU A 205 -3.25 4.59 18.76
C GLU A 205 -2.92 3.14 19.14
N ILE A 206 -1.67 2.72 18.96
CA ILE A 206 -1.22 1.37 19.33
C ILE A 206 -0.55 1.41 20.72
N PRO A 207 -1.15 0.83 21.76
CA PRO A 207 -0.52 0.76 23.08
C PRO A 207 0.84 0.06 23.02
N GLY A 208 1.89 0.76 23.42
CA GLY A 208 3.26 0.23 23.41
C GLY A 208 4.05 0.49 22.12
N ALA A 209 3.47 1.14 21.13
CA ALA A 209 4.21 1.63 19.95
C ALA A 209 5.14 2.77 20.36
N ILE A 210 6.35 2.73 19.83
CA ILE A 210 7.41 3.70 20.10
C ILE A 210 7.56 4.57 18.86
N ILE A 211 7.34 5.86 19.04
CA ILE A 211 7.59 6.85 17.98
C ILE A 211 9.03 7.31 18.12
N THR A 212 9.88 6.96 17.16
CA THR A 212 11.24 7.47 17.07
C THR A 212 11.45 8.14 15.73
N THR A 213 11.78 9.41 15.78
CA THR A 213 12.28 10.18 14.62
C THR A 213 13.81 10.09 14.58
N ASP A 214 14.42 10.48 13.46
CA ASP A 214 15.89 10.60 13.38
C ASP A 214 16.44 11.49 14.49
N GLU A 215 15.77 12.63 14.76
CA GLU A 215 16.12 13.52 15.86
C GLU A 215 16.05 12.82 17.22
N THR A 216 15.03 11.97 17.45
CA THR A 216 14.91 11.20 18.69
C THR A 216 16.01 10.16 18.83
N MET A 217 16.42 9.53 17.73
CA MET A 217 17.54 8.58 17.75
C MET A 217 18.88 9.28 18.01
N ASP A 218 19.08 10.48 17.46
CA ASP A 218 20.27 11.27 17.73
C ASP A 218 20.32 11.71 19.20
N LEU A 219 19.19 12.14 19.77
CA LEU A 219 19.09 12.44 21.19
C LEU A 219 19.30 11.20 22.09
N ALA A 220 18.91 10.03 21.63
CA ALA A 220 19.15 8.78 22.35
C ALA A 220 20.63 8.37 22.28
N ASP A 221 21.32 8.60 21.18
CA ASP A 221 22.76 8.43 21.08
C ASP A 221 23.51 9.37 22.04
N ASP A 222 23.16 10.67 22.07
CA ASP A 222 23.71 11.64 23.02
C ASP A 222 23.50 11.17 24.48
N PHE A 223 22.31 10.68 24.79
CA PHE A 223 22.02 10.12 26.12
C PHE A 223 22.89 8.90 26.46
N LEU A 224 23.14 8.00 25.49
CA LEU A 224 24.02 6.84 25.71
C LEU A 224 25.46 7.25 26.01
N GLU A 225 25.97 8.25 25.27
CA GLU A 225 27.30 8.82 25.52
C GLU A 225 27.38 9.44 26.93
N ASP A 226 26.42 10.29 27.27
CA ASP A 226 26.32 10.92 28.60
C ASP A 226 26.23 9.88 29.73
N TYR A 227 25.41 8.83 29.52
CA TYR A 227 25.29 7.72 30.49
C TYR A 227 26.61 6.98 30.66
N ALA A 228 27.33 6.68 29.60
CA ALA A 228 28.62 6.03 29.64
C ALA A 228 29.69 6.89 30.37
N GLU A 229 29.73 8.20 30.06
CA GLU A 229 30.63 9.14 30.75
C GLU A 229 30.28 9.25 32.25
N TRP A 230 29.00 9.29 32.59
CA TRP A 230 28.58 9.34 33.99
C TRP A 230 28.94 8.08 34.74
N VAL A 231 28.70 6.87 34.21
CA VAL A 231 29.08 5.57 34.80
C VAL A 231 30.58 5.53 35.05
N LYS A 232 31.37 6.00 34.07
CA LYS A 232 32.83 6.06 34.16
C LYS A 232 33.29 7.07 35.23
N GLY A 233 32.71 8.29 35.19
CA GLY A 233 33.08 9.38 36.11
C GLY A 233 32.70 9.06 37.58
N ALA A 234 31.58 8.38 37.80
CA ALA A 234 31.14 7.93 39.13
C ALA A 234 31.83 6.64 39.59
N SER A 235 32.65 6.00 38.73
CA SER A 235 33.32 4.74 39.02
C SER A 235 32.37 3.64 39.49
N LEU A 236 31.19 3.55 38.87
CA LEU A 236 30.16 2.59 39.25
C LEU A 236 30.61 1.14 38.99
N PRO A 237 30.34 0.21 39.89
CA PRO A 237 30.48 -1.21 39.61
C PRO A 237 29.60 -1.63 38.43
N ASN A 238 30.04 -2.60 37.62
CA ASN A 238 29.32 -3.01 36.43
C ASN A 238 27.90 -3.52 36.72
N ASP A 239 27.69 -4.22 37.82
CA ASP A 239 26.38 -4.71 38.24
C ASP A 239 25.42 -3.58 38.62
N VAL A 240 25.94 -2.49 39.19
CA VAL A 240 25.16 -1.29 39.50
C VAL A 240 24.81 -0.55 38.22
N ALA A 241 25.76 -0.38 37.30
CA ALA A 241 25.52 0.23 35.99
C ALA A 241 24.48 -0.57 35.20
N GLU A 242 24.58 -1.90 35.14
CA GLU A 242 23.61 -2.77 34.52
C GLU A 242 22.22 -2.68 35.17
N GLY A 243 22.16 -2.64 36.50
CA GLY A 243 20.88 -2.45 37.20
C GLY A 243 20.19 -1.13 36.89
N LEU A 244 20.94 -0.03 36.80
CA LEU A 244 20.43 1.28 36.42
C LEU A 244 20.02 1.30 34.95
N TRP A 245 20.80 0.67 34.07
CA TRP A 245 20.46 0.52 32.66
C TRP A 245 19.13 -0.23 32.46
N ASN A 246 18.94 -1.34 33.18
CA ASN A 246 17.69 -2.10 33.13
C ASN A 246 16.50 -1.28 33.64
N LEU A 247 16.70 -0.45 34.68
CA LEU A 247 15.68 0.49 35.14
C LEU A 247 15.29 1.51 34.02
N THR A 248 16.27 2.03 33.27
CA THR A 248 15.94 2.97 32.16
C THR A 248 15.09 2.30 31.08
N LYS A 249 15.31 1.02 30.79
CA LYS A 249 14.50 0.25 29.82
C LYS A 249 13.06 -0.03 30.31
N GLU A 250 12.90 -0.17 31.63
CA GLU A 250 11.60 -0.44 32.25
C GLU A 250 10.75 0.82 32.44
N PHE A 251 11.33 2.02 32.30
CA PHE A 251 10.56 3.26 32.39
C PHE A 251 9.69 3.43 31.14
N PRO A 252 8.48 2.85 31.11
CA PRO A 252 7.61 2.98 29.97
C PRO A 252 7.00 4.37 29.98
N LYS A 253 6.97 5.05 28.87
CA LYS A 253 6.01 6.15 28.64
C LYS A 253 6.40 7.54 29.13
N GLY A 254 7.65 7.77 29.54
CA GLY A 254 8.08 9.09 30.02
C GLY A 254 8.68 10.04 28.99
N GLY A 255 8.93 9.59 27.77
CA GLY A 255 9.53 10.42 26.72
C GLY A 255 9.97 9.64 25.49
N PHE A 256 9.99 10.30 24.37
CA PHE A 256 10.33 9.73 23.07
C PHE A 256 11.72 9.07 23.04
N ILE A 257 12.69 9.63 23.79
CA ILE A 257 14.07 9.13 23.86
C ILE A 257 14.12 7.71 24.42
N LEU A 258 13.40 7.42 25.53
CA LEU A 258 13.42 6.12 26.19
C LEU A 258 12.87 5.02 25.28
N GLY A 259 12.01 5.37 24.35
CA GLY A 259 11.48 4.47 23.35
C GLY A 259 12.49 4.03 22.30
N ALA A 260 13.50 4.85 22.02
CA ALA A 260 14.57 4.54 21.09
C ALA A 260 15.74 3.77 21.72
N MET A 261 15.74 3.58 23.05
CA MET A 261 16.86 2.93 23.75
C MET A 261 17.06 1.48 23.34
N PRO A 262 18.32 1.05 23.12
CA PRO A 262 18.64 -0.33 22.83
C PRO A 262 18.11 -1.28 23.90
N GLN A 263 17.50 -2.40 23.49
CA GLN A 263 17.09 -3.46 24.41
C GLN A 263 18.25 -4.39 24.82
N ALA A 264 19.46 -4.17 24.30
CA ALA A 264 20.66 -4.88 24.64
C ALA A 264 21.07 -4.67 26.12
N ASP A 265 21.88 -5.55 26.67
CA ASP A 265 22.51 -5.36 27.99
C ASP A 265 23.53 -4.21 27.94
N TRP A 266 23.80 -3.60 29.10
CA TRP A 266 24.72 -2.48 29.19
C TRP A 266 26.15 -2.85 28.75
N GLY A 267 26.57 -4.07 29.03
CA GLY A 267 27.91 -4.55 28.63
C GLY A 267 28.08 -4.50 27.11
N SER A 268 27.09 -4.94 26.35
CA SER A 268 27.07 -4.90 24.89
C SER A 268 27.05 -3.47 24.35
N VAL A 269 26.20 -2.60 24.91
CA VAL A 269 26.11 -1.18 24.54
C VAL A 269 27.43 -0.46 24.81
N LYS A 270 28.00 -0.67 26.01
CA LYS A 270 29.27 -0.10 26.40
C LYS A 270 30.41 -0.52 25.46
N THR A 271 30.51 -1.81 25.15
CA THR A 271 31.53 -2.34 24.24
C THR A 271 31.42 -1.69 22.86
N HIS A 272 30.21 -1.51 22.36
CA HIS A 272 30.02 -0.85 21.10
C HIS A 272 30.41 0.64 21.12
N LEU A 273 30.09 1.37 22.19
CA LEU A 273 30.50 2.77 22.37
C LEU A 273 32.02 2.92 22.50
N GLU A 274 32.71 1.93 23.12
CA GLU A 274 34.16 1.93 23.31
C GLU A 274 34.95 1.44 22.09
N ASP A 275 34.30 0.78 21.12
CA ASP A 275 34.94 0.30 19.90
C ASP A 275 35.27 1.47 18.97
N SER A 276 36.50 1.95 19.06
CA SER A 276 37.03 3.08 18.32
C SER A 276 37.13 2.85 16.80
N THR A 277 36.83 1.64 16.31
CA THR A 277 36.78 1.33 14.87
C THR A 277 35.45 1.72 14.23
N THR A 278 34.40 1.89 15.04
CA THR A 278 33.15 2.47 14.55
C THR A 278 33.36 3.97 14.35
N SER A 279 33.35 4.40 13.10
CA SER A 279 33.40 5.83 12.75
C SER A 279 32.29 6.57 13.49
N LYS A 280 32.52 7.84 13.87
CA LYS A 280 31.48 8.73 14.45
C LYS A 280 30.21 8.87 13.60
N GLU A 281 30.16 8.23 12.43
CA GLU A 281 29.02 8.16 11.52
C GLU A 281 28.04 7.00 11.84
N SER A 282 28.40 6.06 12.73
CA SER A 282 27.55 4.93 13.08
C SER A 282 26.82 5.19 14.39
N SER A 283 25.54 5.54 14.33
CA SER A 283 24.65 5.64 15.48
C SER A 283 24.59 4.31 16.26
N THR A 284 24.87 4.36 17.57
CA THR A 284 24.79 3.20 18.46
C THR A 284 23.38 2.67 18.55
N VAL A 285 22.41 3.56 18.66
CA VAL A 285 20.98 3.21 18.67
C VAL A 285 20.59 2.48 17.39
N ARG A 286 20.94 3.03 16.22
CA ARG A 286 20.65 2.41 14.93
C ARG A 286 21.35 1.05 14.76
N HIS A 287 22.55 0.89 15.27
CA HIS A 287 23.24 -0.40 15.25
C HIS A 287 22.41 -1.48 15.95
N PHE A 288 22.06 -1.28 17.22
CA PHE A 288 21.32 -2.29 17.99
C PHE A 288 19.90 -2.50 17.46
N ILE A 289 19.24 -1.46 16.94
CA ILE A 289 17.92 -1.58 16.34
C ILE A 289 18.01 -2.38 15.02
N SER A 290 19.06 -2.19 14.22
CA SER A 290 19.23 -2.91 12.96
C SER A 290 19.40 -4.42 13.13
N GLU A 291 19.93 -4.87 14.29
CA GLU A 291 20.05 -6.29 14.60
C GLU A 291 18.70 -6.95 14.96
N ILE A 292 17.71 -6.15 15.41
CA ILE A 292 16.38 -6.67 15.74
C ILE A 292 15.61 -7.04 14.48
N GLY A 293 15.66 -6.20 13.44
CA GLY A 293 14.91 -6.38 12.19
C GLY A 293 15.54 -7.38 11.22
N HIS A 294 16.05 -8.53 11.68
CA HIS A 294 16.84 -9.42 10.83
C HIS A 294 16.60 -10.91 11.12
N ARG A 295 16.59 -11.72 10.05
CA ARG A 295 16.62 -13.19 10.05
C ARG A 295 17.67 -13.65 9.06
N THR A 296 18.36 -14.78 9.33
CA THR A 296 19.34 -15.27 8.35
C THR A 296 18.63 -15.79 7.08
N PRO A 297 19.25 -15.73 5.90
CA PRO A 297 18.69 -16.29 4.67
C PRO A 297 18.34 -17.77 4.82
N GLU A 298 19.12 -18.56 5.53
CA GLU A 298 18.88 -20.00 5.79
C GLU A 298 17.61 -20.16 6.64
N TRP A 299 17.42 -19.33 7.66
CA TRP A 299 16.19 -19.34 8.46
C TRP A 299 14.97 -19.00 7.59
N LEU A 300 15.09 -18.01 6.68
CA LEU A 300 14.01 -17.63 5.77
C LEU A 300 13.67 -18.76 4.79
N GLN A 301 14.65 -19.52 4.30
CA GLN A 301 14.42 -20.70 3.46
C GLN A 301 13.67 -21.81 4.21
N GLU A 302 13.91 -21.98 5.50
CA GLU A 302 13.28 -23.02 6.30
C GLU A 302 11.87 -22.61 6.80
N TYR A 303 11.70 -21.37 7.26
CA TYR A 303 10.48 -20.92 7.94
C TYR A 303 9.67 -19.88 7.16
N GLY A 304 10.25 -19.27 6.15
CA GLY A 304 9.59 -18.25 5.32
C GLY A 304 8.75 -18.87 4.21
N LYS A 305 7.85 -18.05 3.67
CA LYS A 305 7.02 -18.36 2.50
C LYS A 305 7.40 -17.43 1.37
N CYS A 306 7.83 -17.99 0.25
CA CYS A 306 8.25 -17.23 -0.92
C CYS A 306 7.10 -16.41 -1.51
N GLN A 307 7.37 -15.15 -1.83
CA GLN A 307 6.40 -14.19 -2.34
C GLN A 307 6.69 -13.73 -3.79
N ASP A 308 7.74 -14.23 -4.44
CA ASP A 308 8.17 -13.79 -5.77
C ASP A 308 8.19 -14.88 -6.86
N HIS A 309 7.50 -15.99 -6.63
CA HIS A 309 7.30 -17.02 -7.66
C HIS A 309 6.39 -16.55 -8.81
N LEU A 310 5.63 -15.50 -8.59
CA LEU A 310 4.63 -14.99 -9.50
C LEU A 310 4.95 -13.54 -9.92
N LYS A 311 4.72 -13.21 -11.18
CA LYS A 311 4.85 -11.84 -11.73
C LYS A 311 3.62 -11.45 -12.53
N PRO A 312 3.15 -10.19 -12.47
CA PRO A 312 1.97 -9.75 -13.19
C PRO A 312 2.27 -9.55 -14.68
N GLY A 313 1.24 -9.60 -15.49
CA GLY A 313 1.32 -9.30 -16.92
C GLY A 313 -0.06 -9.15 -17.54
N ARG A 314 -0.11 -8.92 -18.84
CA ARG A 314 -1.37 -8.92 -19.58
C ARG A 314 -1.88 -10.34 -19.68
N SER A 315 -3.12 -10.60 -19.25
CA SER A 315 -3.71 -11.93 -19.36
C SER A 315 -3.86 -12.38 -20.82
N THR A 316 -3.72 -13.68 -21.06
CA THR A 316 -4.05 -14.30 -22.34
C THR A 316 -5.57 -14.47 -22.54
N ILE A 317 -6.37 -14.18 -21.53
CA ILE A 317 -7.83 -14.12 -21.59
C ILE A 317 -8.24 -12.68 -21.90
N SER A 318 -8.93 -12.47 -23.02
CA SER A 318 -9.23 -11.12 -23.55
C SER A 318 -10.01 -10.21 -22.61
N GLN A 319 -10.86 -10.77 -21.74
CA GLN A 319 -11.71 -10.00 -20.80
C GLN A 319 -11.22 -9.99 -19.36
N ALA A 320 -10.09 -10.63 -19.08
CA ALA A 320 -9.56 -10.73 -17.71
C ALA A 320 -8.63 -9.58 -17.31
N GLY A 321 -8.29 -8.71 -18.26
CA GLY A 321 -7.38 -7.61 -18.01
C GLY A 321 -5.96 -8.06 -17.75
N ARG A 322 -5.56 -8.08 -16.51
CA ARG A 322 -4.26 -8.58 -16.06
C ARG A 322 -4.35 -10.02 -15.59
N GLY A 323 -3.22 -10.72 -15.69
CA GLY A 323 -3.02 -12.05 -15.15
C GLY A 323 -1.69 -12.14 -14.43
N VAL A 324 -1.38 -13.33 -13.96
CA VAL A 324 -0.12 -13.61 -13.29
C VAL A 324 0.59 -14.78 -13.95
N PHE A 325 1.91 -14.70 -13.98
CA PHE A 325 2.79 -15.62 -14.71
C PHE A 325 3.87 -16.16 -13.76
N ALA A 326 4.30 -17.39 -13.98
CA ALA A 326 5.43 -17.94 -13.26
C ALA A 326 6.69 -17.10 -13.53
N SER A 327 7.37 -16.65 -12.47
CA SER A 327 8.59 -15.85 -12.57
C SER A 327 9.82 -16.70 -12.93
N ARG A 328 9.71 -18.03 -12.75
CA ARG A 328 10.74 -19.05 -12.97
C ARG A 328 10.10 -20.41 -13.24
N ASN A 329 10.90 -21.43 -13.59
CA ASN A 329 10.40 -22.80 -13.66
C ASN A 329 10.05 -23.30 -12.26
N LEU A 330 8.83 -23.82 -12.10
CA LEU A 330 8.29 -24.27 -10.81
C LEU A 330 7.82 -25.74 -10.96
N PRO A 331 8.40 -26.68 -10.21
CA PRO A 331 7.99 -28.08 -10.24
C PRO A 331 6.55 -28.29 -9.75
N LYS A 332 5.93 -29.38 -10.18
CA LYS A 332 4.65 -29.84 -9.60
C LYS A 332 4.74 -29.94 -8.09
N GLY A 333 3.70 -29.47 -7.41
CA GLY A 333 3.61 -29.47 -5.95
C GLY A 333 4.26 -28.26 -5.27
N THR A 334 4.93 -27.37 -6.03
CA THR A 334 5.44 -26.11 -5.48
C THR A 334 4.28 -25.24 -4.98
N VAL A 335 4.41 -24.66 -3.81
CA VAL A 335 3.56 -23.58 -3.32
C VAL A 335 3.98 -22.31 -4.08
N VAL A 336 3.25 -21.99 -5.14
CA VAL A 336 3.56 -20.84 -6.02
C VAL A 336 3.12 -19.50 -5.42
N GLY A 337 2.17 -19.53 -4.48
CA GLY A 337 1.71 -18.39 -3.72
C GLY A 337 1.26 -18.85 -2.32
N TYR A 338 1.59 -18.07 -1.32
CA TYR A 338 1.09 -18.23 0.04
C TYR A 338 0.34 -16.97 0.42
N ALA A 339 -0.90 -17.11 0.84
CA ALA A 339 -1.73 -15.98 1.18
C ALA A 339 -2.41 -16.15 2.53
N PRO A 340 -2.06 -15.35 3.54
CA PRO A 340 -2.91 -15.18 4.70
C PRO A 340 -4.27 -14.63 4.29
N LEU A 341 -5.29 -14.89 5.10
CA LEU A 341 -6.68 -14.62 4.79
C LEU A 341 -7.31 -13.69 5.82
N VAL A 342 -7.92 -12.63 5.35
CA VAL A 342 -8.90 -11.89 6.14
C VAL A 342 -10.21 -12.66 6.07
N HIS A 343 -10.75 -13.08 7.21
CA HIS A 343 -12.02 -13.79 7.26
C HIS A 343 -13.16 -12.87 7.69
N ILE A 344 -14.24 -12.91 6.93
CA ILE A 344 -15.48 -12.15 7.15
C ILE A 344 -16.57 -13.19 7.40
N GLY A 345 -17.02 -13.33 8.65
CA GLY A 345 -17.96 -14.37 9.07
C GLY A 345 -19.36 -14.17 8.48
N ASN A 346 -20.37 -13.97 9.35
CA ASN A 346 -21.77 -13.72 8.94
C ASN A 346 -22.01 -12.32 8.38
N GLN A 347 -20.99 -11.66 7.84
CA GLN A 347 -21.01 -10.24 7.53
C GLN A 347 -20.88 -9.95 6.03
N ARG A 348 -21.36 -10.90 5.20
CA ARG A 348 -21.43 -10.65 3.76
C ARG A 348 -22.18 -9.36 3.43
N ASP A 349 -23.17 -9.03 4.26
CA ASP A 349 -23.97 -7.80 4.09
C ASP A 349 -23.17 -6.51 4.26
N ILE A 350 -22.03 -6.53 4.98
CA ILE A 350 -21.18 -5.35 5.10
C ILE A 350 -20.50 -4.96 3.79
N LEU A 351 -20.40 -5.90 2.85
CA LEU A 351 -19.84 -5.67 1.53
C LEU A 351 -20.87 -5.10 0.54
N GLN A 352 -22.11 -4.88 0.99
CA GLN A 352 -23.16 -4.26 0.20
C GLN A 352 -23.05 -2.74 0.27
N ILE A 353 -23.00 -2.09 -0.87
CA ILE A 353 -22.91 -0.64 -0.99
C ILE A 353 -24.27 -0.04 -1.37
N PRO A 354 -24.65 1.11 -0.79
CA PRO A 354 -25.89 1.77 -1.16
C PRO A 354 -25.84 2.34 -2.57
N TYR A 355 -26.87 2.12 -3.35
CA TYR A 355 -27.02 2.70 -4.69
C TYR A 355 -28.42 3.34 -4.87
N PRO A 356 -28.54 4.53 -5.39
CA PRO A 356 -27.45 5.45 -5.73
C PRO A 356 -26.69 5.92 -4.49
N ALA A 357 -25.42 6.13 -4.65
CA ALA A 357 -24.44 6.44 -3.61
C ALA A 357 -24.76 7.66 -2.71
N THR A 358 -25.83 8.37 -2.97
CA THR A 358 -26.25 9.60 -2.26
C THR A 358 -27.17 9.34 -1.06
N THR A 359 -27.61 8.09 -0.82
CA THR A 359 -28.57 7.79 0.25
C THR A 359 -27.98 6.78 1.24
N ARG A 360 -27.66 7.23 2.46
CA ARG A 360 -27.24 6.38 3.59
C ARG A 360 -28.27 5.33 4.04
N SER A 361 -29.51 5.48 3.65
CA SER A 361 -30.63 4.59 4.00
C SER A 361 -31.20 3.89 2.77
N GLY A 362 -30.41 3.82 1.68
CA GLY A 362 -30.84 3.19 0.44
C GLY A 362 -30.95 1.68 0.56
N ASN A 363 -31.76 1.08 -0.29
CA ASN A 363 -31.72 -0.35 -0.52
C ASN A 363 -30.32 -0.66 -1.12
N TYR A 364 -29.58 -1.53 -0.47
CA TYR A 364 -28.32 -2.04 -0.99
C TYR A 364 -28.62 -2.82 -2.27
N THR A 365 -27.98 -2.44 -3.36
CA THR A 365 -28.26 -3.02 -4.68
C THR A 365 -27.01 -3.59 -5.35
N GLN A 366 -25.83 -3.34 -4.75
CA GLN A 366 -24.55 -3.76 -5.29
C GLN A 366 -23.61 -4.22 -4.19
N GLU A 367 -22.83 -5.24 -4.48
CA GLU A 367 -21.75 -5.68 -3.61
C GLU A 367 -20.44 -4.96 -3.98
N ASP A 368 -19.54 -4.76 -3.00
CA ASP A 368 -18.23 -4.13 -3.21
C ASP A 368 -17.34 -4.98 -4.12
N LEU A 369 -16.44 -4.34 -4.86
CA LEU A 369 -15.52 -5.01 -5.78
C LEU A 369 -14.64 -6.06 -5.10
N ILE A 370 -14.31 -5.89 -3.82
CA ILE A 370 -13.44 -6.83 -3.09
C ILE A 370 -13.99 -8.25 -3.03
N ILE A 371 -15.32 -8.42 -3.24
CA ILE A 371 -15.94 -9.74 -3.34
C ILE A 371 -15.32 -10.57 -4.46
N ASN A 372 -15.00 -9.96 -5.59
CA ASN A 372 -14.39 -10.65 -6.72
C ASN A 372 -12.98 -11.20 -6.43
N TYR A 373 -12.36 -10.70 -5.38
CA TYR A 373 -11.04 -11.12 -4.86
C TYR A 373 -11.15 -12.02 -3.63
N SER A 374 -12.37 -12.32 -3.20
CA SER A 374 -12.63 -13.13 -2.01
C SER A 374 -13.12 -14.52 -2.38
N PHE A 375 -12.81 -15.48 -1.54
CA PHE A 375 -13.31 -16.83 -1.64
C PHE A 375 -14.57 -16.99 -0.79
N GLY A 376 -15.57 -17.65 -1.35
CA GLY A 376 -16.83 -17.96 -0.65
C GLY A 376 -17.41 -19.29 -1.09
N HIS A 377 -18.51 -19.71 -0.47
CA HIS A 377 -19.20 -20.94 -0.85
C HIS A 377 -20.71 -20.76 -0.68
N LYS A 378 -21.51 -21.36 -1.57
CA LYS A 378 -22.99 -21.24 -1.54
C LYS A 378 -23.63 -21.74 -0.24
N ASN A 379 -22.98 -22.69 0.43
CA ASN A 379 -23.45 -23.25 1.70
C ASN A 379 -22.75 -22.62 2.92
N SER A 380 -22.18 -21.42 2.79
CA SER A 380 -21.47 -20.74 3.87
C SER A 380 -21.67 -19.23 3.79
N THR A 381 -21.76 -18.56 4.92
CA THR A 381 -21.77 -17.09 4.98
C THR A 381 -20.36 -16.51 5.08
N LEU A 382 -19.35 -17.38 5.23
CA LEU A 382 -17.95 -16.98 5.37
C LEU A 382 -17.37 -16.52 4.03
N LEU A 383 -16.68 -15.38 4.06
CA LEU A 383 -15.79 -14.94 2.99
C LEU A 383 -14.35 -14.91 3.48
N LEU A 384 -13.42 -15.27 2.60
CA LEU A 384 -11.98 -15.31 2.86
C LEU A 384 -11.27 -14.46 1.81
N THR A 385 -10.69 -13.34 2.22
CA THR A 385 -9.97 -12.43 1.31
C THR A 385 -8.47 -12.63 1.44
N PRO A 386 -7.78 -13.16 0.41
CA PRO A 386 -6.35 -13.38 0.44
C PRO A 386 -5.57 -12.08 0.27
N TYR A 387 -4.46 -11.96 1.03
CA TYR A 387 -3.53 -10.83 0.90
C TYR A 387 -2.07 -11.25 0.67
N GLY A 388 -1.84 -12.42 0.07
CA GLY A 388 -0.53 -12.83 -0.44
C GLY A 388 -0.17 -12.11 -1.74
N ALA A 389 1.15 -12.02 -2.02
CA ALA A 389 1.63 -11.36 -3.22
C ALA A 389 1.14 -12.05 -4.51
N MET A 390 0.64 -11.27 -5.45
CA MET A 390 0.23 -11.64 -6.80
C MET A 390 -0.95 -12.62 -6.93
N VAL A 391 -1.41 -13.27 -5.85
CA VAL A 391 -2.47 -14.30 -5.94
C VAL A 391 -3.81 -13.73 -6.43
N ASN A 392 -4.04 -12.44 -6.23
CA ASN A 392 -5.25 -11.76 -6.68
C ASN A 392 -5.28 -11.45 -8.19
N TYR A 393 -4.20 -11.76 -8.92
CA TYR A 393 -4.15 -11.72 -10.38
C TYR A 393 -4.36 -13.09 -11.03
N ILE A 394 -4.53 -14.17 -10.26
CA ILE A 394 -4.79 -15.52 -10.81
C ILE A 394 -6.20 -15.52 -11.39
N ASN A 395 -6.31 -15.71 -12.71
CA ASN A 395 -7.58 -15.72 -13.42
C ASN A 395 -8.24 -17.10 -13.44
N HIS A 396 -9.54 -17.10 -13.74
CA HIS A 396 -10.29 -18.33 -13.98
C HIS A 396 -10.01 -18.94 -15.36
N HIS A 397 -9.73 -20.24 -15.39
CA HIS A 397 -9.85 -21.04 -16.62
C HIS A 397 -9.95 -22.52 -16.25
N ARG A 398 -11.12 -23.15 -16.44
CA ARG A 398 -11.36 -24.54 -16.05
C ARG A 398 -10.36 -25.53 -16.67
N ASP A 399 -10.24 -25.54 -18.00
CA ASP A 399 -9.42 -26.54 -18.71
C ASP A 399 -7.92 -26.28 -18.63
N ARG A 400 -7.52 -25.04 -18.34
CA ARG A 400 -6.10 -24.62 -18.24
C ARG A 400 -5.64 -24.45 -16.81
N ALA A 401 -6.53 -24.71 -15.81
CA ALA A 401 -6.17 -24.60 -14.41
C ALA A 401 -4.88 -25.40 -14.13
N ASN A 402 -3.89 -24.71 -13.61
CA ASN A 402 -2.56 -25.26 -13.33
C ASN A 402 -2.14 -25.06 -11.87
N VAL A 403 -2.99 -24.37 -11.08
CA VAL A 403 -2.87 -24.29 -9.63
C VAL A 403 -4.21 -24.58 -8.95
N LYS A 404 -4.15 -24.95 -7.69
CA LYS A 404 -5.31 -25.05 -6.79
C LYS A 404 -4.98 -24.46 -5.44
N VAL A 405 -6.00 -24.07 -4.70
CA VAL A 405 -5.88 -23.70 -3.28
C VAL A 405 -5.99 -24.94 -2.39
N GLN A 406 -5.27 -24.91 -1.30
CA GLN A 406 -5.41 -25.87 -0.20
C GLN A 406 -4.99 -25.22 1.13
N TRP A 407 -5.41 -25.81 2.25
CA TRP A 407 -4.90 -25.43 3.56
C TRP A 407 -3.45 -25.87 3.72
N PRO A 408 -2.57 -25.05 4.33
CA PRO A 408 -1.25 -25.50 4.75
C PRO A 408 -1.34 -26.70 5.68
N VAL A 409 -0.43 -27.66 5.48
CA VAL A 409 -0.40 -28.91 6.29
C VAL A 409 0.13 -28.68 7.69
N LYS A 410 1.02 -27.67 7.84
CA LYS A 410 1.69 -27.34 9.11
C LYS A 410 1.06 -26.10 9.72
N GLU A 411 1.04 -26.07 11.05
CA GLU A 411 0.77 -24.84 11.79
C GLU A 411 1.80 -23.77 11.41
N LEU A 412 1.29 -22.57 11.15
CA LEU A 412 2.07 -21.38 10.82
C LEU A 412 1.54 -20.21 11.64
N VAL A 413 2.29 -19.11 11.72
CA VAL A 413 1.84 -17.89 12.41
C VAL A 413 0.50 -17.42 11.89
N ALA A 414 0.29 -17.46 10.57
CA ALA A 414 -0.98 -17.08 9.93
C ALA A 414 -1.82 -18.30 9.52
N HIS A 415 -1.58 -19.49 10.10
CA HIS A 415 -2.42 -20.66 9.87
C HIS A 415 -2.50 -21.53 11.13
N LYS A 416 -3.69 -21.60 11.70
CA LYS A 416 -4.04 -22.38 12.89
C LYS A 416 -4.99 -23.49 12.47
N PRO A 417 -4.51 -24.72 12.27
CA PRO A 417 -5.34 -25.83 11.78
C PRO A 417 -6.58 -26.10 12.63
N GLU A 418 -6.50 -25.81 13.93
CA GLU A 418 -7.62 -25.98 14.85
C GLU A 418 -8.82 -25.07 14.53
N TRP A 419 -8.60 -23.93 13.82
CA TRP A 419 -9.69 -23.05 13.40
C TRP A 419 -10.58 -23.69 12.33
N LEU A 420 -10.03 -24.63 11.55
CA LEU A 420 -10.80 -25.35 10.52
C LEU A 420 -11.88 -26.28 11.15
N THR A 421 -11.77 -26.56 12.44
CA THR A 421 -12.75 -27.39 13.18
C THR A 421 -13.78 -26.56 13.96
N LYS A 422 -13.63 -25.24 13.97
CA LYS A 422 -14.53 -24.30 14.65
C LYS A 422 -15.66 -23.88 13.73
N ASP A 423 -16.78 -23.46 14.31
CA ASP A 423 -17.88 -22.87 13.55
C ASP A 423 -17.63 -21.41 13.15
N ILE A 424 -18.47 -20.88 12.29
CA ILE A 424 -18.35 -19.50 11.79
C ILE A 424 -18.52 -18.48 12.92
N ASP A 425 -19.40 -18.75 13.89
CA ASP A 425 -19.63 -17.84 15.02
C ASP A 425 -18.38 -17.71 15.89
N TYR A 426 -17.64 -18.81 16.09
CA TYR A 426 -16.34 -18.75 16.76
C TYR A 426 -15.37 -17.81 16.01
N LEU A 427 -15.23 -17.98 14.69
CA LEU A 427 -14.33 -17.16 13.87
C LEU A 427 -14.74 -15.67 13.88
N THR A 428 -16.03 -15.40 13.80
CA THR A 428 -16.59 -14.04 13.79
C THR A 428 -16.28 -13.30 15.10
N ASN A 429 -16.37 -14.00 16.22
CA ASN A 429 -16.15 -13.41 17.55
C ASN A 429 -14.68 -13.35 17.98
N LEU A 430 -13.73 -13.83 17.17
CA LEU A 430 -12.32 -13.73 17.48
C LEU A 430 -11.85 -12.28 17.38
N HIS A 431 -11.10 -11.83 18.38
CA HIS A 431 -10.33 -10.57 18.28
C HIS A 431 -9.17 -10.69 17.29
N GLU A 432 -8.56 -11.87 17.23
CA GLU A 432 -7.48 -12.17 16.30
C GLU A 432 -8.09 -12.55 14.94
N LYS A 433 -7.71 -11.82 13.91
CA LYS A 433 -8.24 -12.01 12.55
C LYS A 433 -7.22 -12.67 11.61
N ILE A 434 -6.02 -12.98 12.11
CA ILE A 434 -4.98 -13.71 11.40
C ILE A 434 -4.87 -15.11 11.99
N GLY A 435 -5.05 -16.13 11.19
CA GLY A 435 -5.01 -17.52 11.63
C GLY A 435 -5.50 -18.49 10.58
N LEU A 436 -5.86 -17.98 9.40
CA LEU A 436 -6.17 -18.77 8.21
C LEU A 436 -5.27 -18.33 7.05
N SER A 437 -4.85 -19.27 6.22
CA SER A 437 -4.10 -18.98 5.01
C SER A 437 -4.33 -20.05 3.95
N PHE A 438 -4.11 -19.71 2.68
CA PHE A 438 -4.08 -20.66 1.58
C PHE A 438 -2.67 -20.85 1.04
N ASP A 439 -2.33 -22.10 0.71
CA ASP A 439 -1.27 -22.46 -0.23
C ASP A 439 -1.87 -22.59 -1.64
N TYR A 440 -1.32 -21.86 -2.61
CA TYR A 440 -1.61 -22.04 -4.03
C TYR A 440 -0.59 -23.01 -4.62
N VAL A 441 -1.04 -24.21 -5.00
CA VAL A 441 -0.13 -25.33 -5.31
C VAL A 441 -0.18 -25.67 -6.79
N ALA A 442 1.00 -25.79 -7.41
CA ALA A 442 1.16 -26.20 -8.80
C ALA A 442 0.69 -27.64 -9.03
N LEU A 443 -0.25 -27.82 -9.94
CA LEU A 443 -0.82 -29.15 -10.32
C LEU A 443 0.09 -29.95 -11.24
N ARG A 444 1.01 -29.28 -11.93
CA ARG A 444 2.03 -29.83 -12.82
C ARG A 444 3.26 -28.93 -12.81
N ASP A 445 4.30 -29.33 -13.52
CA ASP A 445 5.44 -28.44 -13.77
C ASP A 445 4.98 -27.19 -14.54
N LEU A 446 5.40 -26.03 -14.11
CA LEU A 446 5.14 -24.73 -14.71
C LEU A 446 6.44 -24.17 -15.28
N LYS A 447 6.35 -23.61 -16.48
CA LYS A 447 7.50 -22.96 -17.13
C LYS A 447 7.53 -21.48 -16.79
N GLU A 448 8.72 -20.92 -16.75
CA GLU A 448 8.88 -19.46 -16.66
C GLU A 448 8.07 -18.76 -17.76
N GLY A 449 7.32 -17.71 -17.39
CA GLY A 449 6.44 -16.97 -18.29
C GLY A 449 5.11 -17.65 -18.60
N GLU A 450 4.81 -18.81 -18.02
CA GLU A 450 3.52 -19.46 -18.17
C GLU A 450 2.46 -18.77 -17.28
N GLU A 451 1.29 -18.45 -17.87
CA GLU A 451 0.18 -17.86 -17.09
C GLU A 451 -0.42 -18.87 -16.13
N ILE A 452 -0.71 -18.39 -14.93
CA ILE A 452 -1.29 -19.17 -13.85
C ILE A 452 -2.81 -19.00 -13.85
N PHE A 453 -3.49 -20.14 -13.83
CA PHE A 453 -4.95 -20.21 -13.81
C PHE A 453 -5.46 -21.12 -12.70
N MET A 454 -6.63 -20.79 -12.20
CA MET A 454 -7.37 -21.59 -11.24
C MET A 454 -8.79 -21.82 -11.74
N ASP A 455 -9.42 -22.93 -11.37
CA ASP A 455 -10.85 -23.12 -11.55
C ASP A 455 -11.60 -22.40 -10.40
N TYR A 456 -12.43 -21.42 -10.73
CA TYR A 456 -13.24 -20.66 -9.77
C TYR A 456 -14.54 -21.38 -9.35
N GLY A 457 -14.79 -22.55 -9.95
CA GLY A 457 -15.94 -23.40 -9.64
C GLY A 457 -17.21 -23.10 -10.44
N ASP A 458 -18.18 -24.04 -10.36
CA ASP A 458 -19.41 -23.98 -11.17
C ASP A 458 -20.28 -22.78 -10.82
N ASP A 459 -20.39 -22.43 -9.55
CA ASP A 459 -21.23 -21.33 -9.09
C ASP A 459 -20.73 -19.97 -9.66
N TRP A 460 -19.40 -19.79 -9.74
CA TRP A 460 -18.81 -18.59 -10.35
C TRP A 460 -19.08 -18.54 -11.86
N ILE A 461 -18.92 -19.68 -12.55
CA ILE A 461 -19.15 -19.77 -14.01
C ILE A 461 -20.61 -19.46 -14.32
N GLU A 462 -21.55 -20.06 -13.57
CA GLU A 462 -22.97 -19.81 -13.77
C GLU A 462 -23.30 -18.33 -13.54
N ALA A 463 -22.75 -17.71 -12.49
CA ALA A 463 -22.94 -16.30 -12.21
C ALA A 463 -22.39 -15.41 -13.33
N TRP A 464 -21.20 -15.74 -13.84
CA TRP A 464 -20.59 -15.01 -14.96
C TRP A 464 -21.43 -15.12 -16.25
N ASP A 465 -21.84 -16.33 -16.61
CA ASP A 465 -22.68 -16.56 -17.79
C ASP A 465 -24.01 -15.82 -17.72
N GLN A 466 -24.64 -15.80 -16.54
CA GLN A 466 -25.87 -15.05 -16.30
C GLN A 466 -25.61 -13.54 -16.39
N HIS A 467 -24.50 -13.05 -15.85
CA HIS A 467 -24.10 -11.66 -15.94
C HIS A 467 -23.94 -11.25 -17.41
N VAL A 468 -23.11 -11.96 -18.18
CA VAL A 468 -22.88 -11.67 -19.60
C VAL A 468 -24.16 -11.67 -20.40
N LYS A 469 -25.06 -12.65 -20.15
CA LYS A 469 -26.35 -12.77 -20.85
C LYS A 469 -27.29 -11.59 -20.57
N ASN A 470 -27.29 -11.07 -19.35
CA ASN A 470 -28.22 -10.04 -18.90
C ASN A 470 -27.63 -8.63 -18.95
N TRP A 471 -26.31 -8.51 -19.13
CA TRP A 471 -25.61 -7.26 -19.09
C TRP A 471 -26.12 -6.26 -20.13
N LYS A 472 -26.15 -5.01 -19.73
CA LYS A 472 -26.44 -3.85 -20.62
C LYS A 472 -25.59 -2.68 -20.13
N PRO A 473 -25.14 -1.81 -21.06
CA PRO A 473 -24.47 -0.57 -20.67
C PRO A 473 -25.32 0.25 -19.69
N VAL A 474 -24.64 0.90 -18.75
CA VAL A 474 -25.32 1.89 -17.89
C VAL A 474 -25.75 3.09 -18.73
N PRO A 475 -26.78 3.86 -18.32
CA PRO A 475 -27.11 5.11 -18.96
C PRO A 475 -25.89 6.02 -19.08
N ASP A 476 -25.74 6.71 -20.19
CA ASP A 476 -24.62 7.63 -20.47
C ASP A 476 -23.22 7.00 -20.48
N ALA A 477 -23.11 5.68 -20.66
CA ALA A 477 -21.83 4.97 -20.72
C ALA A 477 -20.86 5.56 -21.76
N ASP A 478 -21.38 5.99 -22.92
CA ASP A 478 -20.58 6.58 -24.00
C ASP A 478 -20.02 7.98 -23.64
N ASN A 479 -20.55 8.62 -22.61
CA ASN A 479 -20.12 9.96 -22.17
C ASN A 479 -19.04 9.90 -21.08
N TYR A 480 -18.67 8.72 -20.62
CA TYR A 480 -17.61 8.54 -19.63
C TYR A 480 -16.25 8.59 -20.29
N VAL A 481 -15.38 9.44 -19.77
CA VAL A 481 -13.97 9.52 -20.14
C VAL A 481 -13.16 9.58 -18.86
N HIS A 482 -12.27 8.62 -18.63
CA HIS A 482 -11.39 8.66 -17.47
C HIS A 482 -10.42 9.85 -17.56
N SER A 483 -10.07 10.45 -16.43
CA SER A 483 -9.22 11.65 -16.40
C SER A 483 -7.85 11.44 -17.05
N THR A 484 -7.29 10.23 -16.97
CA THR A 484 -6.01 9.87 -17.62
C THR A 484 -6.11 9.74 -19.15
N GLU A 485 -7.32 9.59 -19.68
CA GLU A 485 -7.60 9.52 -21.11
C GLU A 485 -7.99 10.88 -21.70
N TRP A 486 -8.10 11.89 -20.85
CA TRP A 486 -8.42 13.24 -21.27
C TRP A 486 -7.25 13.87 -22.02
N THR A 487 -7.48 14.26 -23.28
CA THR A 487 -6.42 14.65 -24.21
C THR A 487 -6.29 16.17 -24.41
N GLU A 488 -7.15 16.99 -23.82
CA GLU A 488 -7.00 18.44 -23.95
C GLU A 488 -5.68 18.89 -23.26
N PRO A 489 -4.86 19.69 -23.95
CA PRO A 489 -3.56 20.07 -23.43
C PRO A 489 -3.62 21.08 -22.29
N THR A 490 -4.80 21.70 -22.10
CA THR A 490 -5.02 22.75 -21.08
C THR A 490 -6.31 22.54 -20.34
N LEU A 491 -6.34 22.99 -19.08
CA LEU A 491 -7.57 23.02 -18.30
C LEU A 491 -8.46 24.18 -18.77
N ARG A 492 -9.76 23.92 -18.83
CA ARG A 492 -10.78 24.92 -19.19
C ARG A 492 -10.97 25.91 -18.06
N THR A 493 -11.15 27.18 -18.42
CA THR A 493 -11.56 28.21 -17.45
C THR A 493 -13.02 28.03 -17.05
N LEU A 494 -13.44 28.68 -15.97
CA LEU A 494 -14.83 28.65 -15.50
C LEU A 494 -15.83 29.08 -16.60
N GLU A 495 -15.46 30.04 -17.43
CA GLU A 495 -16.26 30.51 -18.56
C GLU A 495 -16.34 29.42 -19.64
N GLU A 496 -15.20 28.86 -20.03
CA GLU A 496 -15.13 27.74 -20.99
C GLU A 496 -15.93 26.51 -20.53
N VAL A 497 -15.85 26.17 -19.22
CA VAL A 497 -16.63 25.07 -18.61
C VAL A 497 -18.13 25.36 -18.66
N SER A 498 -18.56 26.62 -18.53
CA SER A 498 -19.98 26.98 -18.63
C SER A 498 -20.54 26.80 -20.03
N GLU A 499 -19.73 27.01 -21.07
CA GLU A 499 -20.10 26.85 -22.48
C GLU A 499 -19.92 25.38 -22.95
N ASN A 500 -18.86 24.73 -22.49
CA ASN A 500 -18.52 23.37 -22.84
C ASN A 500 -18.09 22.60 -21.55
N PRO A 501 -19.04 22.00 -20.83
CA PRO A 501 -18.74 21.31 -19.57
C PRO A 501 -17.84 20.09 -19.79
N TYR A 502 -17.06 19.75 -18.76
CA TYR A 502 -16.39 18.46 -18.71
C TYR A 502 -17.40 17.30 -18.64
N PRO A 503 -17.00 16.06 -19.02
CA PRO A 503 -17.78 14.88 -18.71
C PRO A 503 -18.25 14.85 -17.25
N PRO A 504 -19.45 14.33 -16.94
CA PRO A 504 -20.06 14.42 -15.61
C PRO A 504 -19.21 13.77 -14.48
N ASN A 505 -18.34 12.83 -14.84
CA ASN A 505 -17.43 12.15 -13.91
C ASN A 505 -16.19 12.98 -13.55
N LEU A 506 -15.87 14.01 -14.30
CA LEU A 506 -14.65 14.80 -14.09
C LEU A 506 -14.90 16.07 -13.27
N HIS A 507 -13.90 16.46 -12.51
CA HIS A 507 -13.86 17.74 -11.82
C HIS A 507 -12.43 18.27 -11.70
N THR A 508 -12.29 19.56 -11.46
CA THR A 508 -11.00 20.23 -11.28
C THR A 508 -10.65 20.28 -9.81
N LEU A 509 -9.44 19.83 -9.45
CA LEU A 509 -8.91 19.82 -8.10
C LEU A 509 -7.59 20.57 -8.04
N CYS A 510 -7.40 21.31 -6.94
CA CYS A 510 -6.21 22.09 -6.64
C CYS A 510 -5.57 21.67 -5.33
N LYS A 511 -4.24 21.69 -5.26
CA LYS A 511 -3.51 21.54 -3.98
C LYS A 511 -3.82 22.73 -3.06
N GLU A 512 -4.08 22.44 -1.81
CA GLU A 512 -4.39 23.46 -0.79
C GLU A 512 -3.17 24.31 -0.38
N SER A 513 -1.97 23.78 -0.60
CA SER A 513 -0.76 24.43 -0.12
C SER A 513 -0.48 25.73 -0.86
N TYR A 514 -0.62 26.82 -0.18
CA TYR A 514 -0.20 28.13 -0.66
C TYR A 514 0.58 28.89 0.42
N ARG A 515 1.49 29.71 -0.01
CA ARG A 515 2.23 30.64 0.86
C ARG A 515 1.78 32.06 0.55
N VAL A 516 1.36 32.76 1.58
CA VAL A 516 1.14 34.20 1.47
C VAL A 516 2.51 34.90 1.55
N GLN A 517 2.90 35.58 0.50
CA GLN A 517 4.07 36.44 0.48
C GLN A 517 3.63 37.87 0.19
N GLY A 518 3.65 38.72 1.22
CA GLY A 518 3.12 40.08 1.11
C GLY A 518 1.60 40.11 0.89
N THR A 519 1.14 40.80 -0.15
CA THR A 519 -0.29 40.90 -0.52
C THR A 519 -0.73 39.88 -1.59
N LYS A 520 0.18 38.99 -2.03
CA LYS A 520 -0.09 37.97 -3.05
C LYS A 520 -0.02 36.58 -2.46
N ASN A 521 -1.05 35.79 -2.71
CA ASN A 521 -1.03 34.36 -2.45
C ASN A 521 -0.28 33.68 -3.61
N ILE A 522 0.87 33.09 -3.32
CA ILE A 522 1.67 32.34 -4.29
C ILE A 522 1.52 30.86 -3.95
N PHE A 523 1.12 30.05 -4.94
CA PHE A 523 1.15 28.61 -4.81
C PHE A 523 2.61 28.15 -4.64
N MET A 524 2.88 27.47 -3.53
CA MET A 524 4.15 26.76 -3.33
C MET A 524 3.81 25.30 -3.10
N PRO A 525 4.30 24.37 -3.93
CA PRO A 525 4.19 22.96 -3.62
C PRO A 525 4.89 22.70 -2.29
N VAL A 526 4.16 22.22 -1.30
CA VAL A 526 4.73 21.78 -0.03
C VAL A 526 5.45 20.47 -0.30
N LEU A 527 6.75 20.45 -0.06
CA LEU A 527 7.63 19.28 -0.21
C LEU A 527 7.38 18.18 0.83
N ARG A 528 6.29 18.24 1.59
CA ARG A 528 5.92 17.24 2.59
C ARG A 528 4.53 16.70 2.35
N ASN A 529 4.45 15.44 2.15
CA ASN A 529 3.44 14.37 2.26
C ASN A 529 1.94 14.68 2.51
N HIS A 530 1.47 15.90 2.55
CA HIS A 530 0.05 16.24 2.61
C HIS A 530 -0.39 16.71 1.24
N GLN A 531 -0.79 15.76 0.41
CA GLN A 531 -1.30 16.02 -0.94
C GLN A 531 -2.80 16.37 -0.90
N GLU A 532 -3.22 17.11 0.09
CA GLU A 532 -4.60 17.54 0.20
C GLU A 532 -4.98 18.39 -1.01
N ARG A 533 -5.99 17.94 -1.73
CA ARG A 533 -6.56 18.64 -2.87
C ARG A 533 -8.00 19.04 -2.56
N ARG A 534 -8.43 20.17 -3.12
CA ARG A 534 -9.77 20.72 -2.94
C ARG A 534 -10.41 21.03 -4.27
N TYR A 535 -11.72 21.04 -4.28
CA TYR A 535 -12.46 21.56 -5.43
C TYR A 535 -12.01 22.98 -5.73
N CYS A 536 -11.79 23.25 -7.03
CA CYS A 536 -11.41 24.56 -7.48
C CYS A 536 -11.96 24.86 -8.86
N ASN A 537 -12.04 26.16 -9.18
CA ASN A 537 -12.31 26.63 -10.53
C ASN A 537 -11.07 27.30 -11.09
N VAL A 538 -10.74 27.01 -12.35
CA VAL A 538 -9.75 27.77 -13.10
C VAL A 538 -10.41 29.08 -13.55
N LEU A 539 -9.88 30.22 -13.10
CA LEU A 539 -10.39 31.54 -13.47
C LEU A 539 -9.73 32.04 -14.75
N GLU A 540 -8.42 31.87 -14.85
CA GLU A 540 -7.60 32.38 -15.97
C GLU A 540 -6.51 31.38 -16.31
N ARG A 541 -6.08 31.37 -17.55
CA ARG A 541 -5.00 30.55 -18.10
C ARG A 541 -4.00 31.44 -18.79
N PHE A 542 -2.71 31.28 -18.52
CA PHE A 542 -1.62 32.04 -19.11
C PHE A 542 -0.60 31.07 -19.71
N GLU A 543 -0.14 31.38 -20.91
CA GLU A 543 0.95 30.66 -21.56
C GLU A 543 2.29 31.35 -21.25
N ASP A 544 3.30 30.57 -20.89
CA ASP A 544 4.65 31.08 -20.70
C ASP A 544 5.43 31.13 -22.04
N ASN A 545 6.61 31.75 -22.01
CA ASN A 545 7.46 31.89 -23.20
C ASN A 545 8.07 30.54 -23.67
N LYS A 546 7.81 29.44 -22.96
CA LYS A 546 8.31 28.08 -23.24
C LYS A 546 7.18 27.12 -23.66
N GLY A 547 5.96 27.59 -23.82
CA GLY A 547 4.79 26.76 -24.16
C GLY A 547 4.17 26.03 -22.96
N GLY A 548 4.56 26.37 -21.72
CA GLY A 548 3.92 25.92 -20.49
C GLY A 548 2.72 26.78 -20.12
N TYR A 549 1.83 26.23 -19.29
CA TYR A 549 0.62 26.93 -18.85
C TYR A 549 0.62 27.13 -17.33
N TYR A 550 0.25 28.36 -16.92
CA TYR A 550 -0.04 28.74 -15.55
C TYR A 550 -1.51 29.10 -15.40
N TYR A 551 -2.03 28.87 -14.20
CA TYR A 551 -3.44 29.08 -13.92
C TYR A 551 -3.63 29.99 -12.72
N THR A 552 -4.64 30.86 -12.78
CA THR A 552 -5.26 31.46 -11.62
C THR A 552 -6.45 30.62 -11.22
N VAL A 553 -6.46 30.13 -9.99
CA VAL A 553 -7.50 29.22 -9.51
C VAL A 553 -8.21 29.77 -8.29
N LYS A 554 -9.50 29.47 -8.16
CA LYS A 554 -10.32 29.75 -6.98
C LYS A 554 -10.57 28.46 -6.23
N ILE A 555 -9.92 28.29 -5.08
CA ILE A 555 -10.03 27.10 -4.22
C ILE A 555 -11.15 27.33 -3.21
N PHE A 556 -12.05 26.34 -3.07
CA PHE A 556 -13.13 26.37 -2.10
C PHE A 556 -12.63 25.75 -0.79
N LEU A 557 -12.77 26.52 0.31
CA LEU A 557 -12.39 26.07 1.64
C LEU A 557 -13.57 25.41 2.37
N PRO A 558 -13.32 24.48 3.32
CA PRO A 558 -14.38 23.84 4.09
C PRO A 558 -15.19 24.85 4.93
N ASP A 559 -16.38 24.43 5.36
CA ASP A 559 -17.24 25.16 6.32
C ASP A 559 -17.76 26.54 5.86
N ASN A 560 -18.01 26.71 4.55
CA ASN A 560 -18.43 28.00 3.99
C ASN A 560 -17.44 29.16 4.24
N ALA A 561 -16.17 28.84 4.53
CA ALA A 561 -15.12 29.83 4.58
C ALA A 561 -14.93 30.49 3.21
N ALA A 562 -14.41 31.70 3.20
CA ALA A 562 -14.17 32.44 1.96
C ALA A 562 -13.23 31.64 1.03
N ALA A 563 -13.61 31.50 -0.25
CA ALA A 563 -12.75 30.90 -1.24
C ALA A 563 -11.46 31.73 -1.41
N VAL A 564 -10.35 31.04 -1.65
CA VAL A 564 -9.03 31.64 -1.85
C VAL A 564 -8.68 31.64 -3.32
N VAL A 565 -8.20 32.78 -3.84
CA VAL A 565 -7.66 32.86 -5.21
C VAL A 565 -6.16 32.72 -5.14
N VAL A 566 -5.63 31.79 -5.93
CA VAL A 566 -4.20 31.48 -6.04
C VAL A 566 -3.74 31.70 -7.48
N GLU A 567 -2.68 32.46 -7.65
CA GLU A 567 -2.08 32.77 -8.96
C GLU A 567 -0.87 31.88 -9.23
N GLN A 568 -0.52 31.72 -10.51
CA GLN A 568 0.67 31.01 -10.97
C GLN A 568 0.73 29.51 -10.58
N VAL A 569 -0.41 28.85 -10.57
CA VAL A 569 -0.52 27.42 -10.30
C VAL A 569 -0.15 26.63 -11.56
N LEU A 570 0.74 25.65 -11.43
CA LEU A 570 1.17 24.77 -12.52
C LEU A 570 0.32 23.49 -12.57
N ALA A 571 -0.03 23.03 -13.78
CA ALA A 571 -0.58 21.71 -13.98
C ALA A 571 0.55 20.71 -14.36
N PRO A 572 0.45 19.41 -13.97
CA PRO A 572 -0.61 18.82 -13.13
C PRO A 572 -0.36 18.98 -11.63
N ASP A 573 0.79 19.49 -11.19
CA ASP A 573 1.22 19.44 -9.78
C ASP A 573 0.28 20.19 -8.84
N GLY A 574 -0.14 21.40 -9.22
CA GLY A 574 -0.95 22.28 -8.40
C GLY A 574 -2.43 22.24 -8.72
N VAL A 575 -2.80 21.96 -9.97
CA VAL A 575 -4.17 21.86 -10.45
C VAL A 575 -4.29 20.75 -11.50
N GLN A 576 -5.31 19.93 -11.39
CA GLN A 576 -5.55 18.84 -12.35
C GLN A 576 -7.03 18.49 -12.49
N LEU A 577 -7.36 17.82 -13.59
CA LEU A 577 -8.66 17.21 -13.82
C LEU A 577 -8.63 15.77 -13.28
N MET A 578 -9.65 15.38 -12.53
CA MET A 578 -9.71 14.07 -11.90
C MET A 578 -11.12 13.50 -11.93
N ASP A 579 -11.20 12.18 -11.79
CA ASP A 579 -12.47 11.48 -11.67
C ASP A 579 -13.10 11.68 -10.30
N LYS A 580 -14.42 11.73 -10.28
CA LYS A 580 -15.19 11.60 -9.04
C LYS A 580 -15.15 10.13 -8.60
N LEU A 581 -14.72 9.84 -7.39
CA LEU A 581 -14.55 8.49 -6.83
C LEU A 581 -15.70 7.54 -7.15
N GLN A 582 -16.93 8.00 -6.94
CA GLN A 582 -18.14 7.19 -7.13
C GLN A 582 -18.55 6.99 -8.60
N SER A 583 -17.83 7.58 -9.54
CA SER A 583 -18.15 7.47 -10.97
C SER A 583 -17.25 6.48 -11.72
N ALA A 584 -16.21 5.96 -11.08
CA ALA A 584 -15.25 5.05 -11.67
C ALA A 584 -15.84 3.67 -11.98
N ASP A 585 -15.20 2.91 -12.88
CA ASP A 585 -15.70 1.60 -13.35
C ASP A 585 -15.84 0.57 -12.23
N TRP A 586 -14.94 0.57 -11.26
CA TRP A 586 -15.01 -0.34 -10.11
C TRP A 586 -16.24 -0.12 -9.22
N HIS A 587 -16.96 0.99 -9.41
CA HIS A 587 -18.19 1.35 -8.69
C HIS A 587 -19.45 1.28 -9.58
N LEU A 588 -19.37 0.61 -10.73
CA LEU A 588 -20.49 0.44 -11.64
C LEU A 588 -21.63 -0.39 -11.01
N PRO A 589 -22.88 0.09 -11.06
CA PRO A 589 -24.02 -0.62 -10.45
C PRO A 589 -24.33 -1.97 -11.12
N ASN A 590 -23.88 -2.16 -12.34
CA ASN A 590 -24.00 -3.39 -13.12
C ASN A 590 -22.66 -4.11 -13.30
N GLY A 591 -21.63 -3.76 -12.52
CA GLY A 591 -20.38 -4.50 -12.49
C GLY A 591 -20.57 -5.92 -11.96
N PHE A 592 -19.85 -6.89 -12.53
CA PHE A 592 -19.90 -8.28 -12.03
C PHE A 592 -19.37 -8.35 -10.59
N ARG A 593 -20.10 -9.09 -9.74
CA ARG A 593 -19.76 -9.32 -8.33
C ARG A 593 -20.11 -10.74 -7.94
N HIS A 594 -19.08 -11.56 -7.71
CA HIS A 594 -19.25 -12.92 -7.20
C HIS A 594 -17.95 -13.44 -6.57
N PRO A 595 -18.00 -14.08 -5.40
CA PRO A 595 -16.82 -14.65 -4.79
C PRO A 595 -16.30 -15.85 -5.60
N ILE A 596 -15.00 -16.10 -5.52
CA ILE A 596 -14.38 -17.33 -6.03
C ILE A 596 -14.88 -18.49 -5.18
N SER A 597 -15.30 -19.60 -5.79
CA SER A 597 -15.82 -20.73 -5.01
C SER A 597 -14.70 -21.42 -4.25
N ILE A 598 -14.89 -21.61 -2.93
CA ILE A 598 -14.07 -22.55 -2.16
C ILE A 598 -14.42 -23.96 -2.62
N PRO A 599 -13.44 -24.80 -3.06
CA PRO A 599 -13.75 -26.17 -3.44
C PRO A 599 -14.38 -26.97 -2.30
N ASP A 600 -15.31 -27.87 -2.63
CA ASP A 600 -16.05 -28.67 -1.64
C ASP A 600 -15.15 -29.52 -0.73
N ASP A 601 -14.01 -29.97 -1.24
CA ASP A 601 -12.99 -30.73 -0.51
C ASP A 601 -12.07 -29.85 0.36
N VAL A 602 -12.11 -28.54 0.17
CA VAL A 602 -11.38 -27.54 0.96
C VAL A 602 -12.24 -26.92 2.03
N LEU A 603 -13.57 -26.76 1.79
CA LEU A 603 -14.49 -26.15 2.75
C LEU A 603 -14.73 -27.07 3.95
N PRO A 604 -14.38 -26.66 5.19
CA PRO A 604 -14.69 -27.41 6.40
C PRO A 604 -16.19 -27.65 6.58
N ASP A 605 -16.58 -28.83 7.05
CA ASP A 605 -17.99 -29.14 7.32
C ASP A 605 -18.60 -28.21 8.39
N SER A 606 -17.78 -27.76 9.36
CA SER A 606 -18.18 -26.82 10.42
C SER A 606 -18.58 -25.43 9.89
N TRP A 607 -18.25 -25.10 8.63
CA TRP A 607 -18.56 -23.81 8.01
C TRP A 607 -19.75 -23.89 7.05
N ARG A 608 -20.35 -25.07 6.89
CA ARG A 608 -21.55 -25.25 6.08
C ARG A 608 -22.77 -24.84 6.88
N ASN A 609 -23.64 -24.04 6.28
CA ASN A 609 -24.95 -23.75 6.85
C ASN A 609 -25.78 -25.05 6.82
N ASN A 610 -26.29 -25.48 7.96
CA ASN A 610 -27.19 -26.61 8.09
C ASN A 610 -28.62 -26.26 7.67
#